data_01280738b69c5cc6d0633aa65771f83a
#
_entry.id   01280738b69c5cc6d0633aa65771f83a
#
_cell.length_a   1.000
_cell.length_b   1.000
_cell.length_c   1.000
_cell.angle_alpha   90.00
_cell.angle_beta   90.00
_cell.angle_gamma   90.00
#
_symmetry.space_group_name_H-M   'P 1'
#
loop_
_entity.id
_entity.type
_entity.pdbx_description
1 polymer ?
#
loop_
_entity_poly.entity_id
_entity_poly.type
_entity_poly.pdbx_seq_one_letter_code
_entity_poly.pdbx_strand_id
1 'polypeptide(L)'
;MKKVDKKQWFVTGLTVLEKEGFARITIDNLCGLLQITKGAFYHHFKNIDGYVDALMRYWLEVNTFEFIREVDKLDTPKEQQQK
;
A
#
# COMPACT_ATOMS: atom_id res chain seq x y z
N MET A 1 10.18 15.12 -16.73
CA MET A 1 10.26 13.73 -16.34
C MET A 1 9.37 13.48 -15.15
N LYS A 2 8.60 12.42 -15.22
CA LYS A 2 7.66 12.10 -14.16
C LYS A 2 8.39 11.46 -12.99
N LYS A 3 8.09 11.90 -11.79
CA LYS A 3 8.69 11.36 -10.59
C LYS A 3 7.60 10.76 -9.70
N VAL A 4 7.78 9.49 -9.36
CA VAL A 4 6.80 8.75 -8.57
C VAL A 4 7.48 8.29 -7.29
N ASP A 5 6.92 8.64 -6.14
CA ASP A 5 7.49 8.22 -4.88
C ASP A 5 6.93 6.86 -4.44
N LYS A 6 7.48 6.31 -3.36
CA LYS A 6 7.08 4.99 -2.90
C LYS A 6 5.61 4.91 -2.56
N LYS A 7 5.06 5.98 -2.00
CA LYS A 7 3.67 6.00 -1.62
C LYS A 7 2.76 5.80 -2.83
N GLN A 8 3.11 6.41 -3.95
CA GLN A 8 2.31 6.26 -5.16
C GLN A 8 2.35 4.83 -5.68
N TRP A 9 3.50 4.17 -5.55
CA TRP A 9 3.60 2.76 -5.90
C TRP A 9 2.65 1.92 -5.06
N PHE A 10 2.61 2.19 -3.75
CA PHE A 10 1.75 1.44 -2.84
C PHE A 10 0.28 1.71 -3.10
N VAL A 11 -0.08 2.97 -3.29
CA VAL A 11 -1.47 3.33 -3.57
C VAL A 11 -1.94 2.65 -4.85
N THR A 12 -1.11 2.67 -5.88
CA THR A 12 -1.44 2.02 -7.14
C THR A 12 -1.61 0.52 -6.96
N GLY A 13 -0.70 -0.11 -6.20
CA GLY A 13 -0.79 -1.53 -5.95
C GLY A 13 -2.04 -1.92 -5.20
N LEU A 14 -2.42 -1.13 -4.19
CA LEU A 14 -3.63 -1.41 -3.44
C LEU A 14 -4.87 -1.25 -4.31
N THR A 15 -4.85 -0.28 -5.21
CA THR A 15 -5.95 -0.08 -6.14
C THR A 15 -6.10 -1.29 -7.07
N VAL A 16 -4.98 -1.80 -7.58
CA VAL A 16 -5.01 -2.97 -8.44
C VAL A 16 -5.54 -4.17 -7.66
N LEU A 17 -5.04 -4.34 -6.43
CA LEU A 17 -5.47 -5.46 -5.60
C LEU A 17 -6.98 -5.44 -5.38
N GLU A 18 -7.50 -4.26 -5.10
CA GLU A 18 -8.92 -4.11 -4.83
C GLU A 18 -9.78 -4.34 -6.07
N LYS A 19 -9.35 -3.81 -7.20
CA LYS A 19 -10.18 -3.85 -8.41
C LYS A 19 -9.96 -5.08 -9.27
N GLU A 20 -8.74 -5.56 -9.33
CA GLU A 20 -8.38 -6.61 -10.27
C GLU A 20 -7.82 -7.87 -9.63
N GLY A 21 -7.44 -7.79 -8.36
CA GLY A 21 -6.94 -8.95 -7.66
C GLY A 21 -5.42 -9.05 -7.67
N PHE A 22 -4.93 -9.93 -6.81
CA PHE A 22 -3.50 -10.08 -6.59
C PHE A 22 -2.73 -10.47 -7.85
N ALA A 23 -3.35 -11.27 -8.71
CA ALA A 23 -2.68 -11.75 -9.91
C ALA A 23 -2.29 -10.63 -10.87
N ARG A 24 -2.93 -9.48 -10.75
CA ARG A 24 -2.64 -8.35 -11.61
C ARG A 24 -1.55 -7.44 -11.07
N ILE A 25 -1.02 -7.74 -9.90
CA ILE A 25 0.08 -6.97 -9.34
C ILE A 25 1.37 -7.47 -9.97
N THR A 26 1.72 -6.86 -11.10
CA THR A 26 2.93 -7.19 -11.84
C THR A 26 3.68 -5.90 -12.14
N ILE A 27 4.97 -6.04 -12.38
CA ILE A 27 5.79 -4.86 -12.69
C ILE A 27 5.25 -4.15 -13.94
N ASP A 28 4.90 -4.93 -14.96
CA ASP A 28 4.38 -4.34 -16.20
C ASP A 28 3.10 -3.57 -15.99
N ASN A 29 2.18 -4.16 -15.24
CA ASN A 29 0.89 -3.51 -15.02
C ASN A 29 1.04 -2.23 -14.20
N LEU A 30 1.86 -2.31 -13.15
CA LEU A 30 2.08 -1.14 -12.30
C LEU A 30 2.76 -0.02 -13.06
N CYS A 31 3.79 -0.35 -13.84
CA CYS A 31 4.48 0.66 -14.62
C CYS A 31 3.57 1.28 -15.67
N GLY A 32 2.70 0.47 -16.25
CA GLY A 32 1.74 0.98 -17.22
C GLY A 32 0.77 1.95 -16.60
N LEU A 33 0.26 1.63 -15.42
CA LEU A 33 -0.68 2.50 -14.73
C LEU A 33 -0.03 3.80 -14.28
N LEU A 34 1.21 3.72 -13.82
CA LEU A 34 1.94 4.91 -13.38
C LEU A 34 2.58 5.67 -14.53
N GLN A 35 2.57 5.08 -15.73
CA GLN A 35 3.18 5.68 -16.92
C GLN A 35 4.65 5.96 -16.68
N ILE A 36 5.36 4.94 -16.23
CA ILE A 36 6.76 5.07 -15.88
C ILE A 36 7.51 3.81 -16.32
N THR A 37 8.82 3.85 -16.36
CA THR A 37 9.63 2.74 -16.84
C THR A 37 9.88 1.71 -15.75
N LYS A 38 10.26 0.49 -16.17
CA LYS A 38 10.62 -0.55 -15.23
C LYS A 38 11.84 -0.17 -14.41
N GLY A 39 12.72 0.66 -14.98
CA GLY A 39 13.87 1.14 -14.24
C GLY A 39 13.49 1.89 -12.99
N ALA A 40 12.39 2.64 -13.06
CA ALA A 40 11.91 3.37 -11.90
C ALA A 40 11.45 2.40 -10.81
N PHE A 41 10.83 1.28 -11.22
CA PHE A 41 10.44 0.26 -10.25
C PHE A 41 11.67 -0.28 -9.52
N TYR A 42 12.70 -0.64 -10.29
CA TYR A 42 13.89 -1.24 -9.70
C TYR A 42 14.71 -0.25 -8.89
N HIS A 43 14.45 1.03 -9.08
CA HIS A 43 15.06 2.05 -8.23
C HIS A 43 14.56 1.94 -6.78
N HIS A 44 13.30 1.57 -6.62
CA HIS A 44 12.68 1.49 -5.31
C HIS A 44 12.62 0.07 -4.74
N PHE A 45 12.48 -0.91 -5.60
CA PHE A 45 12.26 -2.30 -5.15
C PHE A 45 13.16 -3.25 -5.92
N LYS A 46 13.65 -4.26 -5.23
CA LYS A 46 14.57 -5.20 -5.81
C LYS A 46 13.89 -6.11 -6.83
N ASN A 47 12.68 -6.57 -6.49
CA ASN A 47 11.90 -7.43 -7.36
C ASN A 47 10.44 -7.32 -6.94
N ILE A 48 9.58 -8.04 -7.67
CA ILE A 48 8.16 -7.96 -7.39
C ILE A 48 7.81 -8.54 -6.01
N ASP A 49 8.53 -9.59 -5.60
CA ASP A 49 8.28 -10.17 -4.28
C ASP A 49 8.59 -9.18 -3.18
N GLY A 50 9.66 -8.42 -3.31
CA GLY A 50 10.01 -7.39 -2.36
C GLY A 50 8.97 -6.27 -2.33
N TYR A 51 8.44 -5.95 -3.51
CA TYR A 51 7.39 -4.94 -3.59
C TYR A 51 6.12 -5.40 -2.88
N VAL A 52 5.72 -6.65 -3.13
CA VAL A 52 4.52 -7.19 -2.52
C VAL A 52 4.65 -7.24 -1.00
N ASP A 53 5.82 -7.64 -0.52
CA ASP A 53 6.07 -7.67 0.91
C ASP A 53 5.94 -6.28 1.51
N ALA A 54 6.54 -5.29 0.87
CA ALA A 54 6.46 -3.90 1.33
C ALA A 54 5.02 -3.37 1.23
N LEU A 55 4.30 -3.77 0.19
CA LEU A 55 2.92 -3.35 0.00
C LEU A 55 2.03 -3.88 1.13
N MET A 56 2.23 -5.13 1.50
CA MET A 56 1.45 -5.72 2.59
C MET A 56 1.75 -5.03 3.91
N ARG A 57 3.01 -4.69 4.15
CA ARG A 57 3.37 -3.96 5.35
C ARG A 57 2.74 -2.58 5.38
N TYR A 58 2.75 -1.92 4.24
CA TYR A 58 2.13 -0.61 4.12
C TYR A 58 0.63 -0.70 4.40
N TRP A 59 -0.02 -1.71 3.84
CA TRP A 59 -1.45 -1.92 4.04
C TRP A 59 -1.78 -2.15 5.51
N LEU A 60 -0.98 -2.96 6.18
CA LEU A 60 -1.18 -3.23 7.60
C LEU A 60 -1.01 -1.97 8.42
N GLU A 61 0.01 -1.19 8.11
CA GLU A 61 0.28 0.06 8.83
C GLU A 61 -0.87 1.04 8.71
N VAL A 62 -1.35 1.24 7.50
CA VAL A 62 -2.42 2.19 7.25
C VAL A 62 -3.71 1.75 7.93
N ASN A 63 -4.05 0.48 7.78
CA ASN A 63 -5.28 -0.02 8.36
C ASN A 63 -5.25 -0.07 9.87
N THR A 64 -4.12 -0.46 10.42
CA THR A 64 -3.97 -0.50 11.87
C THR A 64 -4.09 0.90 12.45
N PHE A 65 -3.48 1.86 11.78
CA PHE A 65 -3.53 3.24 12.24
C PHE A 65 -4.96 3.76 12.25
N GLU A 66 -5.69 3.48 11.19
CA GLU A 66 -7.07 3.93 11.10
C GLU A 66 -7.97 3.24 12.11
N PHE A 67 -7.71 1.97 12.34
CA PHE A 67 -8.47 1.21 13.32
C PHE A 67 -8.29 1.80 14.71
N ILE A 68 -7.06 2.12 15.07
CA ILE A 68 -6.77 2.70 16.37
C ILE A 68 -7.47 4.03 16.53
N ARG A 69 -7.47 4.85 15.48
CA ARG A 69 -8.14 6.14 15.52
C ARG A 69 -9.63 6.00 15.75
N GLU A 70 -10.22 5.02 15.10
CA GLU A 70 -11.66 4.79 15.25
C GLU A 70 -12.01 4.32 16.63
N VAL A 71 -11.17 3.47 17.19
CA VAL A 71 -11.38 2.98 18.54
C VAL A 71 -11.32 4.13 19.53
N ASP A 72 -10.37 5.03 19.32
CA ASP A 72 -10.25 6.19 20.19
C ASP A 72 -11.51 7.06 20.15
N LYS A 73 -12.08 7.19 18.97
CA LYS A 73 -13.30 7.96 18.83
C LYS A 73 -14.48 7.32 19.53
N LEU A 74 -14.56 6.02 19.43
CA LEU A 74 -15.65 5.29 20.02
C LEU A 74 -15.48 5.13 21.53
N ASP A 75 -14.26 5.22 21.97
CA ASP A 75 -13.93 4.97 23.34
C ASP A 75 -14.53 5.94 24.24
N THR A 76 -15.26 5.48 24.99
CA THR A 76 -15.79 6.29 25.90
C THR A 76 -15.63 5.64 27.13
N PRO A 77 -15.32 5.17 27.62
CA PRO A 77 -14.88 4.63 28.50
C PRO A 77 -14.09 3.81 28.79
N LYS A 78 -13.93 3.53 28.58
CA LYS A 78 -13.30 2.87 28.66
C LYS A 78 -13.05 1.99 28.92
N GLU A 79 -13.28 1.74 28.99
CA GLU A 79 -13.09 1.02 29.00
C GLU A 79 -12.70 0.30 28.72
N GLN A 80 -12.92 0.22 28.69
CA GLN A 80 -12.66 -0.28 28.29
C GLN A 80 -11.92 -0.70 28.14
N GLN A 81 -11.84 -0.30 28.44
CA GLN A 81 -11.16 -0.29 28.19
C GLN A 81 -10.39 -0.54 28.26
N GLN A 82 -10.32 -0.26 28.48
CA GLN A 82 -9.72 -0.11 28.44
C GLN A 82 -9.11 0.01 28.54
N LYS A 83 -9.01 0.39 28.81
CA LYS A 83 -8.72 0.83 28.88
C LYS A 83 -8.30 0.81 29.02
#